data_8905379054a9f83b89521108c5e988d6
#
_entry.id   8905379054a9f83b89521108c5e988d6
#
_cell.length_a   1.000
_cell.length_b   1.000
_cell.length_c   1.000
_cell.angle_alpha   90.00
_cell.angle_beta   90.00
_cell.angle_gamma   90.00
#
_symmetry.space_group_name_H-M   'P 1'
#
loop_
_entity.id
_entity.type
_entity.pdbx_description
1 polymer ?
#
loop_
_entity_poly.entity_id
_entity_poly.type
_entity_poly.pdbx_seq_one_letter_code
_entity_poly.pdbx_strand_id
1 'polypeptide(L)'
;MQGPFPLKIPILATQFHLMYQIKFGTDGWRAIIAKEFTVENVARVTEGTALWMKKNFKNPSVVIGHDCRFAGALFAETTAKVMAHHGISVYIAKGFVSTPMISLGAKNYGTDIGVIITASHNPPSYNGYKLKAGYGGPLTPEKIAEIEPLIPDYSTTPLDTLKLEDFEKSGLLKWINLEDEYIAHVEKNFDLDAIRKSGLRLGYDAMYGAGQNVIKRLFPDATMLHCDENPSFRGQAPEPILRNLQEFSDLIRTSGKIDCGLATDGDADRIGLFDSKGNFVDSHHIILLLIHYLVKYKGMSGKVCTAFSTTVKIKNMCRHYGLELETVKIGFKYICGIMVKEDVLLGGEESGGIAIKGHIPERDGIWMGLVIWEFMAKSGKTLNELIQEVYAITGPFSFERIDLHLDEAVKNRVVEACKSGQYKAFGKYKVDHVEDLDGWKFFLNDETWVMIRASGTEPVLRTYAEAATKEEALDILEETRKVLLG
;
A
#
# COMPACT_ATOMS: atom_id res chain seq x y z
N MET A 1 -16.71 76.64 -12.49
CA MET A 1 -15.45 75.98 -12.06
C MET A 1 -15.83 74.81 -11.14
N GLN A 2 -15.86 73.62 -11.68
CA GLN A 2 -16.10 72.37 -10.91
C GLN A 2 -14.72 71.79 -10.60
N GLY A 3 -14.43 71.60 -9.31
CA GLY A 3 -13.17 71.00 -8.83
C GLY A 3 -13.15 69.48 -9.02
N PRO A 4 -11.96 68.86 -9.07
CA PRO A 4 -11.81 67.43 -9.36
C PRO A 4 -12.32 66.56 -8.21
N PHE A 5 -13.07 65.52 -8.57
CA PHE A 5 -13.49 64.45 -7.65
C PHE A 5 -12.27 63.63 -7.19
N PRO A 6 -12.15 63.27 -5.91
CA PRO A 6 -11.11 62.38 -5.43
C PRO A 6 -11.41 60.94 -5.86
N LEU A 7 -10.53 60.32 -6.65
CA LEU A 7 -10.51 58.88 -6.90
C LEU A 7 -10.31 58.14 -5.57
N LYS A 8 -11.35 57.47 -5.08
CA LYS A 8 -11.22 56.46 -4.03
C LYS A 8 -10.61 55.21 -4.68
N ILE A 9 -9.34 54.95 -4.43
CA ILE A 9 -8.71 53.67 -4.68
C ILE A 9 -9.33 52.66 -3.70
N PRO A 10 -10.00 51.57 -4.16
CA PRO A 10 -10.47 50.58 -3.25
C PRO A 10 -9.26 49.90 -2.64
N ILE A 11 -9.15 49.93 -1.31
CA ILE A 11 -8.25 49.06 -0.54
C ILE A 11 -8.68 47.63 -0.87
N LEU A 12 -7.91 46.93 -1.71
CA LEU A 12 -8.04 45.46 -1.87
C LEU A 12 -7.85 44.88 -0.46
N ALA A 13 -8.95 44.46 0.15
CA ALA A 13 -8.89 43.54 1.27
C ALA A 13 -8.13 42.30 0.81
N THR A 14 -6.88 42.18 1.23
CA THR A 14 -6.10 40.95 1.09
C THR A 14 -6.87 39.87 1.85
N GLN A 15 -7.68 39.11 1.14
CA GLN A 15 -8.15 37.82 1.65
C GLN A 15 -6.88 37.03 1.94
N PHE A 16 -6.52 36.90 3.20
CA PHE A 16 -5.58 35.88 3.64
C PHE A 16 -6.18 34.53 3.27
N HIS A 17 -5.88 34.02 2.08
CA HIS A 17 -6.08 32.62 1.79
C HIS A 17 -5.17 31.87 2.77
N LEU A 18 -5.78 31.22 3.76
CA LEU A 18 -5.05 30.24 4.57
C LEU A 18 -4.41 29.26 3.61
N MET A 19 -3.08 29.26 3.56
CA MET A 19 -2.34 28.38 2.69
C MET A 19 -2.67 26.93 3.02
N TYR A 20 -2.80 26.10 1.99
CA TYR A 20 -3.06 24.67 2.17
C TYR A 20 -1.96 24.04 3.02
N GLN A 21 -2.37 23.45 4.15
CA GLN A 21 -1.47 22.76 5.05
C GLN A 21 -1.24 21.34 4.56
N ILE A 22 -0.01 21.04 4.13
CA ILE A 22 0.41 19.70 3.73
C ILE A 22 0.59 18.86 4.99
N LYS A 23 -0.11 17.70 5.07
CA LYS A 23 0.02 16.73 6.16
C LYS A 23 0.19 15.33 5.60
N PHE A 24 1.14 14.59 6.17
CA PHE A 24 1.34 13.20 5.85
C PHE A 24 0.30 12.32 6.56
N GLY A 25 -0.31 11.42 5.81
CA GLY A 25 -1.21 10.39 6.32
C GLY A 25 -0.48 9.13 6.80
N THR A 26 -1.17 7.99 6.71
CA THR A 26 -0.61 6.69 7.10
C THR A 26 0.59 6.29 6.23
N ASP A 27 0.53 6.59 4.91
CA ASP A 27 1.55 6.23 3.92
C ASP A 27 1.66 7.34 2.86
N GLY A 28 2.33 8.42 3.24
CA GLY A 28 2.55 9.60 2.38
C GLY A 28 1.48 10.70 2.50
N TRP A 29 1.74 11.82 1.84
CA TRP A 29 0.76 12.87 1.58
C TRP A 29 0.04 12.56 0.28
N ARG A 30 -1.31 12.59 0.28
CA ARG A 30 -2.15 12.34 -0.90
C ARG A 30 -3.18 13.43 -1.05
N ALA A 31 -3.39 13.91 -2.28
CA ALA A 31 -4.34 14.97 -2.56
C ALA A 31 -4.86 14.90 -4.00
N ILE A 32 -5.89 15.70 -4.32
CA ILE A 32 -6.50 15.75 -5.65
C ILE A 32 -5.58 16.54 -6.58
N ILE A 33 -5.29 15.96 -7.76
CA ILE A 33 -4.47 16.57 -8.81
C ILE A 33 -5.12 17.87 -9.28
N ALA A 34 -4.30 18.91 -9.46
CA ALA A 34 -4.69 20.26 -9.85
C ALA A 34 -5.52 21.02 -8.81
N LYS A 35 -5.85 20.43 -7.67
CA LYS A 35 -6.49 21.12 -6.54
C LYS A 35 -5.47 21.36 -5.44
N GLU A 36 -5.12 20.36 -4.65
CA GLU A 36 -4.08 20.45 -3.65
C GLU A 36 -2.76 19.83 -4.10
N PHE A 37 -2.81 18.79 -4.95
CA PHE A 37 -1.61 18.17 -5.51
C PHE A 37 -1.19 18.91 -6.78
N THR A 38 -0.39 19.95 -6.58
CA THR A 38 0.09 20.87 -7.63
C THR A 38 1.62 20.89 -7.65
N VAL A 39 2.21 21.39 -8.73
CA VAL A 39 3.67 21.58 -8.86
C VAL A 39 4.20 22.42 -7.69
N GLU A 40 3.50 23.52 -7.31
CA GLU A 40 3.89 24.36 -6.19
C GLU A 40 3.89 23.59 -4.86
N ASN A 41 2.84 22.84 -4.55
CA ASN A 41 2.76 22.08 -3.30
C ASN A 41 3.75 20.90 -3.27
N VAL A 42 4.05 20.29 -4.41
CA VAL A 42 5.13 19.28 -4.53
C VAL A 42 6.49 19.93 -4.29
N ALA A 43 6.74 21.12 -4.82
CA ALA A 43 7.97 21.86 -4.55
C ALA A 43 8.10 22.19 -3.04
N ARG A 44 7.03 22.66 -2.39
CA ARG A 44 6.99 22.97 -0.96
C ARG A 44 7.32 21.76 -0.08
N VAL A 45 6.64 20.63 -0.30
CA VAL A 45 6.90 19.41 0.49
C VAL A 45 8.31 18.87 0.25
N THR A 46 8.80 18.98 -0.98
CA THR A 46 10.17 18.59 -1.32
C THR A 46 11.19 19.49 -0.67
N GLU A 47 10.96 20.82 -0.62
CA GLU A 47 11.85 21.77 0.04
C GLU A 47 11.95 21.50 1.54
N GLY A 48 10.82 21.25 2.23
CA GLY A 48 10.81 20.80 3.63
C GLY A 48 11.60 19.51 3.84
N THR A 49 11.43 18.54 2.93
CA THR A 49 12.18 17.28 2.94
C THR A 49 13.69 17.54 2.72
N ALA A 50 14.07 18.39 1.77
CA ALA A 50 15.46 18.74 1.48
C ALA A 50 16.15 19.42 2.67
N LEU A 51 15.44 20.36 3.34
CA LEU A 51 15.94 21.01 4.54
C LEU A 51 16.17 20.01 5.68
N TRP A 52 15.23 19.09 5.88
CA TRP A 52 15.39 18.00 6.84
C TRP A 52 16.59 17.10 6.50
N MET A 53 16.77 16.72 5.25
CA MET A 53 17.89 15.90 4.81
C MET A 53 19.24 16.59 5.07
N LYS A 54 19.36 17.88 4.73
CA LYS A 54 20.62 18.66 4.98
C LYS A 54 20.94 18.79 6.46
N LYS A 55 19.94 18.78 7.33
CA LYS A 55 20.14 18.80 8.79
C LYS A 55 20.62 17.46 9.33
N ASN A 56 20.18 16.34 8.73
CA ASN A 56 20.38 15.00 9.28
C ASN A 56 21.51 14.20 8.60
N PHE A 57 21.91 14.58 7.37
CA PHE A 57 22.91 13.86 6.59
C PHE A 57 24.01 14.79 6.08
N LYS A 58 25.25 14.30 6.05
CA LYS A 58 26.42 15.10 5.64
C LYS A 58 26.47 15.32 4.11
N ASN A 59 26.18 14.28 3.33
CA ASN A 59 26.16 14.31 1.87
C ASN A 59 24.84 13.66 1.42
N PRO A 60 23.71 14.37 1.56
CA PRO A 60 22.40 13.78 1.35
C PRO A 60 22.20 13.30 -0.09
N SER A 61 21.51 12.18 -0.23
CA SER A 61 21.21 11.57 -1.50
C SER A 61 19.80 10.95 -1.53
N VAL A 62 19.16 10.93 -2.70
CA VAL A 62 17.78 10.49 -2.87
C VAL A 62 17.58 9.70 -4.16
N VAL A 63 16.77 8.63 -4.09
CA VAL A 63 16.19 7.97 -5.27
C VAL A 63 14.77 8.51 -5.47
N ILE A 64 14.40 8.88 -6.71
CA ILE A 64 13.10 9.46 -7.06
C ILE A 64 12.48 8.69 -8.21
N GLY A 65 11.16 8.46 -8.16
CA GLY A 65 10.38 7.92 -9.26
C GLY A 65 8.89 8.19 -9.10
N HIS A 66 8.10 7.67 -10.02
CA HIS A 66 6.64 7.84 -10.05
C HIS A 66 5.95 6.58 -10.56
N ASP A 67 4.67 6.39 -10.20
CA ASP A 67 3.81 5.36 -10.76
C ASP A 67 3.15 5.80 -12.09
N CYS A 68 2.14 5.06 -12.55
CA CYS A 68 1.45 5.29 -13.82
C CYS A 68 0.44 6.45 -13.78
N ARG A 69 0.30 7.18 -12.66
CA ARG A 69 -0.69 8.25 -12.50
C ARG A 69 -0.39 9.46 -13.36
N PHE A 70 -1.47 10.18 -13.73
CA PHE A 70 -1.37 11.42 -14.48
C PHE A 70 -0.38 12.40 -13.85
N ALA A 71 0.46 13.03 -14.69
CA ALA A 71 1.51 13.98 -14.31
C ALA A 71 2.58 13.43 -13.34
N GLY A 72 2.69 12.10 -13.18
CA GLY A 72 3.71 11.48 -12.33
C GLY A 72 5.13 11.94 -12.68
N ALA A 73 5.50 11.91 -13.96
CA ALA A 73 6.80 12.39 -14.45
C ALA A 73 7.04 13.87 -14.11
N LEU A 74 6.06 14.75 -14.33
CA LEU A 74 6.17 16.18 -14.01
C LEU A 74 6.46 16.41 -12.52
N PHE A 75 5.77 15.71 -11.64
CA PHE A 75 5.97 15.83 -10.20
C PHE A 75 7.29 15.21 -9.73
N ALA A 76 7.73 14.10 -10.33
CA ALA A 76 9.04 13.52 -10.06
C ALA A 76 10.18 14.44 -10.52
N GLU A 77 10.08 15.06 -11.70
CA GLU A 77 11.03 16.07 -12.18
C GLU A 77 11.04 17.32 -11.28
N THR A 78 9.88 17.78 -10.82
CA THR A 78 9.78 18.89 -9.85
C THR A 78 10.54 18.54 -8.57
N THR A 79 10.31 17.33 -8.03
CA THR A 79 11.03 16.82 -6.86
C THR A 79 12.54 16.78 -7.11
N ALA A 80 12.98 16.28 -8.27
CA ALA A 80 14.39 16.20 -8.61
C ALA A 80 15.05 17.58 -8.71
N LYS A 81 14.38 18.57 -9.35
CA LYS A 81 14.87 19.96 -9.43
C LYS A 81 15.05 20.58 -8.07
N VAL A 82 14.08 20.45 -7.18
CA VAL A 82 14.15 20.99 -5.81
C VAL A 82 15.28 20.33 -5.04
N MET A 83 15.38 19.01 -5.03
CA MET A 83 16.46 18.28 -4.34
C MET A 83 17.84 18.69 -4.84
N ALA A 84 18.05 18.69 -6.16
CA ALA A 84 19.31 19.07 -6.78
C ALA A 84 19.66 20.56 -6.53
N HIS A 85 18.68 21.47 -6.56
CA HIS A 85 18.87 22.89 -6.21
C HIS A 85 19.40 23.07 -4.78
N HIS A 86 18.95 22.21 -3.84
CA HIS A 86 19.45 22.17 -2.46
C HIS A 86 20.81 21.45 -2.32
N GLY A 87 21.44 21.00 -3.43
CA GLY A 87 22.72 20.32 -3.43
C GLY A 87 22.66 18.85 -3.00
N ILE A 88 21.48 18.23 -3.09
CA ILE A 88 21.27 16.81 -2.77
C ILE A 88 21.53 15.97 -4.03
N SER A 89 22.30 14.88 -3.89
CA SER A 89 22.55 13.95 -5.00
C SER A 89 21.28 13.19 -5.37
N VAL A 90 20.86 13.25 -6.64
CA VAL A 90 19.61 12.69 -7.14
C VAL A 90 19.85 11.52 -8.07
N TYR A 91 19.20 10.39 -7.78
CA TYR A 91 19.04 9.26 -8.69
C TYR A 91 17.56 9.23 -9.11
N ILE A 92 17.26 9.52 -10.38
CA ILE A 92 15.89 9.57 -10.88
C ILE A 92 15.61 8.37 -11.80
N ALA A 93 14.50 7.69 -11.58
CA ALA A 93 14.09 6.53 -12.36
C ALA A 93 13.67 6.94 -13.78
N LYS A 94 14.04 6.12 -14.78
CA LYS A 94 13.52 6.21 -16.14
C LYS A 94 12.15 5.54 -16.19
N GLY A 95 11.13 6.25 -16.71
CA GLY A 95 9.77 5.76 -16.79
C GLY A 95 9.09 5.62 -15.42
N PHE A 96 7.93 4.97 -15.42
CA PHE A 96 7.21 4.68 -14.18
C PHE A 96 7.81 3.46 -13.45
N VAL A 97 7.70 3.45 -12.14
CA VAL A 97 8.22 2.40 -11.25
C VAL A 97 7.26 2.14 -10.11
N SER A 98 7.37 0.96 -9.52
CA SER A 98 6.59 0.58 -8.34
C SER A 98 7.20 1.15 -7.04
N THR A 99 6.39 1.19 -5.99
CA THR A 99 6.86 1.54 -4.63
C THR A 99 8.01 0.64 -4.16
N PRO A 100 7.94 -0.72 -4.27
CA PRO A 100 9.06 -1.56 -3.89
C PRO A 100 10.34 -1.34 -4.73
N MET A 101 10.23 -0.93 -5.99
CA MET A 101 11.43 -0.58 -6.79
C MET A 101 12.16 0.64 -6.22
N ILE A 102 11.44 1.66 -5.77
CA ILE A 102 12.06 2.83 -5.10
C ILE A 102 12.70 2.42 -3.78
N SER A 103 12.02 1.60 -2.98
CA SER A 103 12.56 1.11 -1.70
C SER A 103 13.80 0.24 -1.90
N LEU A 104 13.79 -0.66 -2.88
CA LEU A 104 14.95 -1.47 -3.25
C LEU A 104 16.10 -0.59 -3.79
N GLY A 105 15.79 0.36 -4.65
CA GLY A 105 16.75 1.33 -5.20
C GLY A 105 17.42 2.16 -4.11
N ALA A 106 16.66 2.68 -3.14
CA ALA A 106 17.22 3.42 -2.01
C ALA A 106 18.24 2.58 -1.23
N LYS A 107 17.92 1.30 -0.99
CA LYS A 107 18.83 0.35 -0.34
C LYS A 107 20.07 0.05 -1.20
N ASN A 108 19.90 -0.23 -2.49
CA ASN A 108 20.97 -0.66 -3.39
C ASN A 108 21.97 0.46 -3.70
N TYR A 109 21.46 1.70 -3.92
CA TYR A 109 22.30 2.88 -4.13
C TYR A 109 22.87 3.46 -2.84
N GLY A 110 22.40 2.97 -1.67
CA GLY A 110 22.81 3.49 -0.37
C GLY A 110 22.41 4.94 -0.17
N THR A 111 21.26 5.36 -0.76
CA THR A 111 20.74 6.71 -0.55
C THR A 111 20.07 6.85 0.80
N ASP A 112 20.04 8.06 1.33
CA ASP A 112 19.45 8.33 2.66
C ASP A 112 17.94 8.16 2.65
N ILE A 113 17.30 8.56 1.53
CA ILE A 113 15.86 8.39 1.34
C ILE A 113 15.52 7.99 -0.11
N GLY A 114 14.27 7.55 -0.29
CA GLY A 114 13.58 7.45 -1.57
C GLY A 114 12.32 8.29 -1.58
N VAL A 115 11.96 8.82 -2.74
CA VAL A 115 10.69 9.51 -2.97
C VAL A 115 9.94 8.82 -4.10
N ILE A 116 8.69 8.43 -3.88
CA ILE A 116 7.82 7.98 -4.96
C ILE A 116 6.57 8.85 -5.04
N ILE A 117 6.31 9.31 -6.25
CA ILE A 117 5.08 10.03 -6.61
C ILE A 117 4.02 9.00 -6.96
N THR A 118 3.08 8.78 -6.05
CA THR A 118 2.00 7.80 -6.15
C THR A 118 0.90 8.05 -5.13
N ALA A 119 -0.32 7.69 -5.46
CA ALA A 119 -1.42 7.59 -4.50
C ALA A 119 -1.90 6.14 -4.32
N SER A 120 -1.08 5.13 -4.70
CA SER A 120 -1.35 3.69 -4.54
C SER A 120 -2.72 3.31 -5.13
N HIS A 121 -3.65 2.89 -4.30
CA HIS A 121 -5.00 2.44 -4.66
C HIS A 121 -6.07 3.55 -4.70
N ASN A 122 -5.73 4.83 -4.45
CA ASN A 122 -6.69 5.92 -4.52
C ASN A 122 -7.25 6.10 -5.94
N PRO A 123 -8.45 6.71 -6.10
CA PRO A 123 -9.02 7.04 -7.40
C PRO A 123 -8.05 7.80 -8.33
N PRO A 124 -8.27 7.77 -9.65
CA PRO A 124 -7.38 8.40 -10.64
C PRO A 124 -7.14 9.90 -10.43
N SER A 125 -8.12 10.59 -9.82
CA SER A 125 -8.02 12.03 -9.52
C SER A 125 -6.98 12.38 -8.45
N TYR A 126 -6.42 11.40 -7.75
CA TYR A 126 -5.41 11.61 -6.70
C TYR A 126 -4.00 11.35 -7.21
N ASN A 127 -3.04 12.08 -6.65
CA ASN A 127 -1.64 11.71 -6.62
C ASN A 127 -1.09 11.88 -5.20
N GLY A 128 0.17 11.52 -4.96
CA GLY A 128 0.75 11.56 -3.62
C GLY A 128 2.27 11.59 -3.64
N TYR A 129 2.83 11.86 -2.47
CA TYR A 129 4.25 11.98 -2.21
C TYR A 129 4.59 11.08 -1.02
N LYS A 130 5.26 9.96 -1.26
CA LYS A 130 5.67 9.00 -0.22
C LYS A 130 7.17 9.08 0.00
N LEU A 131 7.59 8.97 1.26
CA LEU A 131 8.99 8.94 1.67
C LEU A 131 9.39 7.52 2.10
N LYS A 132 10.50 7.06 1.57
CA LYS A 132 11.16 5.79 1.89
C LYS A 132 12.49 6.06 2.56
N ALA A 133 12.93 5.18 3.44
CA ALA A 133 14.21 5.27 4.09
C ALA A 133 15.28 4.45 3.37
N GLY A 134 16.54 4.76 3.56
CA GLY A 134 17.67 4.08 2.94
C GLY A 134 17.80 2.58 3.29
N TYR A 135 17.09 2.10 4.32
CA TYR A 135 17.00 0.66 4.62
C TYR A 135 16.05 -0.11 3.67
N GLY A 136 15.30 0.58 2.80
CA GLY A 136 14.41 -0.02 1.81
C GLY A 136 12.99 -0.26 2.31
N GLY A 137 12.43 0.64 3.11
CA GLY A 137 11.05 0.60 3.60
C GLY A 137 10.50 2.00 3.90
N PRO A 138 9.27 2.12 4.41
CA PRO A 138 8.67 3.42 4.75
C PRO A 138 9.52 4.24 5.72
N LEU A 139 9.56 5.57 5.53
CA LEU A 139 10.15 6.47 6.52
C LEU A 139 9.28 6.46 7.80
N THR A 140 9.93 6.48 8.97
CA THR A 140 9.21 6.34 10.24
C THR A 140 8.36 7.57 10.56
N PRO A 141 7.26 7.40 11.35
CA PRO A 141 6.38 8.51 11.73
C PRO A 141 7.11 9.66 12.44
N GLU A 142 8.11 9.33 13.26
CA GLU A 142 8.90 10.31 14.01
C GLU A 142 9.66 11.23 13.05
N LYS A 143 10.30 10.66 12.02
CA LYS A 143 11.02 11.42 10.99
C LYS A 143 10.08 12.23 10.10
N ILE A 144 8.89 11.71 9.79
CA ILE A 144 7.86 12.47 9.09
C ILE A 144 7.42 13.70 9.92
N ALA A 145 7.22 13.52 11.23
CA ALA A 145 6.87 14.62 12.13
C ALA A 145 7.96 15.71 12.24
N GLU A 146 9.23 15.36 11.97
CA GLU A 146 10.32 16.34 11.87
C GLU A 146 10.31 17.11 10.54
N ILE A 147 9.79 16.53 9.46
CA ILE A 147 9.72 17.15 8.13
C ILE A 147 8.56 18.14 8.04
N GLU A 148 7.37 17.78 8.55
CA GLU A 148 6.16 18.59 8.39
C GLU A 148 6.34 20.07 8.81
N PRO A 149 6.98 20.42 9.96
CA PRO A 149 7.20 21.80 10.36
C PRO A 149 8.18 22.58 9.47
N LEU A 150 8.95 21.88 8.63
CA LEU A 150 9.92 22.50 7.72
C LEU A 150 9.33 22.82 6.35
N ILE A 151 8.08 22.39 6.07
CA ILE A 151 7.41 22.67 4.80
C ILE A 151 7.06 24.16 4.75
N PRO A 152 7.64 24.94 3.81
CA PRO A 152 7.39 26.39 3.74
C PRO A 152 5.99 26.68 3.17
N ASP A 153 5.49 27.89 3.43
CA ASP A 153 4.23 28.36 2.83
C ASP A 153 4.34 28.54 1.31
N TYR A 154 5.53 28.90 0.81
CA TYR A 154 5.85 29.03 -0.61
C TYR A 154 7.22 28.41 -0.87
N SER A 155 7.36 27.75 -2.03
CA SER A 155 8.68 27.27 -2.45
C SER A 155 9.56 28.43 -2.88
N THR A 156 10.83 28.41 -2.45
CA THR A 156 11.85 29.38 -2.87
C THR A 156 12.64 28.91 -4.08
N THR A 157 12.41 27.68 -4.54
CA THR A 157 13.12 27.07 -5.67
C THR A 157 12.64 27.66 -7.00
N PRO A 158 13.53 28.26 -7.82
CA PRO A 158 13.16 28.92 -9.09
C PRO A 158 12.94 27.91 -10.22
N LEU A 159 11.89 27.08 -10.12
CA LEU A 159 11.63 25.92 -11.00
C LEU A 159 11.70 26.21 -12.49
N ASP A 160 11.21 27.39 -12.91
CA ASP A 160 11.13 27.79 -14.32
C ASP A 160 12.52 27.98 -14.97
N THR A 161 13.54 28.25 -14.17
CA THR A 161 14.91 28.48 -14.65
C THR A 161 15.80 27.27 -14.53
N LEU A 162 15.38 26.23 -13.77
CA LEU A 162 16.17 25.04 -13.52
C LEU A 162 15.94 24.00 -14.63
N LYS A 163 17.03 23.41 -15.13
CA LYS A 163 17.03 22.32 -16.11
C LYS A 163 17.68 21.09 -15.51
N LEU A 164 17.07 19.92 -15.67
CA LEU A 164 17.63 18.65 -15.21
C LEU A 164 18.96 18.32 -15.87
N GLU A 165 19.12 18.69 -17.16
CA GLU A 165 20.34 18.49 -17.92
C GLU A 165 21.56 19.21 -17.33
N ASP A 166 21.36 20.34 -16.67
CA ASP A 166 22.46 21.06 -16.03
C ASP A 166 22.92 20.37 -14.76
N PHE A 167 21.98 19.78 -13.98
CA PHE A 167 22.31 18.94 -12.84
C PHE A 167 22.93 17.60 -13.25
N GLU A 168 22.52 17.03 -14.36
CA GLU A 168 23.13 15.82 -14.92
C GLU A 168 24.58 16.10 -15.36
N LYS A 169 24.85 17.20 -16.10
CA LYS A 169 26.19 17.60 -16.51
C LYS A 169 27.12 17.89 -15.31
N SER A 170 26.59 18.42 -14.23
CA SER A 170 27.34 18.65 -12.99
C SER A 170 27.61 17.38 -12.17
N GLY A 171 26.99 16.25 -12.53
CA GLY A 171 27.06 14.99 -11.80
C GLY A 171 26.19 14.91 -10.55
N LEU A 172 25.35 15.92 -10.30
CA LEU A 172 24.45 15.96 -9.15
C LEU A 172 23.18 15.12 -9.37
N LEU A 173 22.79 14.92 -10.64
CA LEU A 173 21.66 14.10 -11.03
C LEU A 173 22.09 12.96 -11.94
N LYS A 174 21.53 11.77 -11.72
CA LYS A 174 21.78 10.59 -12.55
C LYS A 174 20.46 9.85 -12.84
N TRP A 175 20.22 9.57 -14.12
CA TRP A 175 19.13 8.70 -14.55
C TRP A 175 19.48 7.23 -14.33
N ILE A 176 18.56 6.47 -13.73
CA ILE A 176 18.75 5.04 -13.39
C ILE A 176 17.58 4.21 -13.94
N ASN A 177 17.81 2.89 -14.11
CA ASN A 177 16.79 1.95 -14.56
C ASN A 177 16.44 0.98 -13.43
N LEU A 178 15.51 1.39 -12.57
CA LEU A 178 15.09 0.58 -11.42
C LEU A 178 14.30 -0.67 -11.80
N GLU A 179 13.63 -0.68 -12.97
CA GLU A 179 12.92 -1.87 -13.45
C GLU A 179 13.90 -2.99 -13.79
N ASP A 180 15.00 -2.70 -14.51
CA ASP A 180 16.04 -3.69 -14.81
C ASP A 180 16.70 -4.22 -13.54
N GLU A 181 16.97 -3.34 -12.56
CA GLU A 181 17.54 -3.73 -11.28
C GLU A 181 16.61 -4.63 -10.46
N TYR A 182 15.31 -4.32 -10.47
CA TYR A 182 14.31 -5.14 -9.81
C TYR A 182 14.20 -6.52 -10.47
N ILE A 183 14.18 -6.59 -11.79
CA ILE A 183 14.16 -7.86 -12.54
C ILE A 183 15.41 -8.68 -12.21
N ALA A 184 16.60 -8.08 -12.23
CA ALA A 184 17.84 -8.76 -11.86
C ALA A 184 17.81 -9.26 -10.41
N HIS A 185 17.17 -8.49 -9.51
CA HIS A 185 16.98 -8.92 -8.13
C HIS A 185 16.02 -10.10 -8.02
N VAL A 186 14.93 -10.13 -8.79
CA VAL A 186 14.00 -11.27 -8.88
C VAL A 186 14.73 -12.50 -9.44
N GLU A 187 15.44 -12.37 -10.56
CA GLU A 187 16.18 -13.49 -11.20
C GLU A 187 17.20 -14.14 -10.27
N LYS A 188 17.80 -13.36 -9.38
CA LYS A 188 18.76 -13.86 -8.39
C LYS A 188 18.09 -14.64 -7.25
N ASN A 189 16.84 -14.34 -6.91
CA ASN A 189 16.19 -14.84 -5.70
C ASN A 189 15.12 -15.92 -5.95
N PHE A 190 14.64 -16.07 -7.20
CA PHE A 190 13.62 -17.03 -7.58
C PHE A 190 14.14 -18.07 -8.57
N ASP A 191 13.64 -19.28 -8.46
CA ASP A 191 13.78 -20.32 -9.47
C ASP A 191 12.71 -20.11 -10.56
N LEU A 192 12.92 -19.09 -11.41
CA LEU A 192 11.98 -18.76 -12.49
C LEU A 192 11.82 -19.90 -13.50
N ASP A 193 12.88 -20.69 -13.69
CA ASP A 193 12.84 -21.86 -14.57
C ASP A 193 11.90 -22.94 -14.04
N ALA A 194 11.87 -23.17 -12.72
CA ALA A 194 10.91 -24.08 -12.11
C ALA A 194 9.47 -23.61 -12.35
N ILE A 195 9.20 -22.31 -12.23
CA ILE A 195 7.87 -21.75 -12.52
C ILE A 195 7.51 -21.91 -13.99
N ARG A 196 8.39 -21.53 -14.93
CA ARG A 196 8.15 -21.61 -16.39
C ARG A 196 7.94 -23.06 -16.86
N LYS A 197 8.68 -24.02 -16.29
CA LYS A 197 8.63 -25.44 -16.66
C LYS A 197 7.53 -26.22 -15.92
N SER A 198 6.84 -25.62 -14.95
CA SER A 198 5.79 -26.29 -14.17
C SER A 198 4.54 -26.66 -14.96
N GLY A 199 4.33 -26.00 -16.11
CA GLY A 199 3.10 -26.10 -16.88
C GLY A 199 1.94 -25.25 -16.33
N LEU A 200 2.16 -24.45 -15.29
CA LEU A 200 1.17 -23.52 -14.76
C LEU A 200 0.85 -22.43 -15.77
N ARG A 201 -0.42 -22.22 -16.01
CA ARG A 201 -0.94 -21.13 -16.85
C ARG A 201 -1.23 -19.94 -15.96
N LEU A 202 -0.40 -18.94 -16.08
CA LEU A 202 -0.41 -17.76 -15.20
C LEU A 202 -1.26 -16.63 -15.81
N GLY A 203 -1.96 -15.90 -14.96
CA GLY A 203 -2.66 -14.68 -15.33
C GLY A 203 -2.21 -13.51 -14.47
N TYR A 204 -2.15 -12.31 -15.04
CA TYR A 204 -1.77 -11.10 -14.32
C TYR A 204 -2.64 -9.91 -14.72
N ASP A 205 -3.20 -9.24 -13.73
CA ASP A 205 -3.89 -7.96 -13.87
C ASP A 205 -3.11 -6.86 -13.14
N ALA A 206 -2.49 -5.97 -13.90
CA ALA A 206 -1.76 -4.83 -13.35
C ALA A 206 -2.67 -3.70 -12.89
N MET A 207 -3.97 -3.76 -13.17
CA MET A 207 -4.92 -2.65 -12.93
C MET A 207 -4.39 -1.31 -13.47
N TYR A 208 -3.73 -1.32 -14.64
CA TYR A 208 -3.01 -0.18 -15.24
C TYR A 208 -1.88 0.39 -14.36
N GLY A 209 -1.44 -0.34 -13.35
CA GLY A 209 -0.42 0.06 -12.37
C GLY A 209 1.01 -0.23 -12.80
N ALA A 210 1.95 0.15 -11.93
CA ALA A 210 3.38 0.13 -12.20
C ALA A 210 4.01 -1.27 -12.25
N GLY A 211 3.25 -2.34 -11.95
CA GLY A 211 3.71 -3.73 -12.09
C GLY A 211 3.67 -4.30 -13.51
N GLN A 212 3.02 -3.62 -14.46
CA GLN A 212 2.68 -4.15 -15.78
C GLN A 212 3.88 -4.66 -16.60
N ASN A 213 5.03 -4.02 -16.54
CA ASN A 213 6.18 -4.40 -17.36
C ASN A 213 6.93 -5.60 -16.78
N VAL A 214 7.08 -5.69 -15.45
CA VAL A 214 7.88 -6.72 -14.79
C VAL A 214 7.37 -8.12 -15.10
N ILE A 215 6.09 -8.37 -14.87
CA ILE A 215 5.49 -9.69 -15.12
C ILE A 215 5.54 -10.03 -16.61
N LYS A 216 5.28 -9.06 -17.49
CA LYS A 216 5.37 -9.24 -18.94
C LYS A 216 6.78 -9.65 -19.40
N ARG A 217 7.82 -9.10 -18.78
CA ARG A 217 9.22 -9.44 -19.08
C ARG A 217 9.63 -10.79 -18.49
N LEU A 218 9.20 -11.11 -17.26
CA LEU A 218 9.55 -12.36 -16.59
C LEU A 218 8.77 -13.56 -17.14
N PHE A 219 7.50 -13.38 -17.53
CA PHE A 219 6.58 -14.41 -17.97
C PHE A 219 5.79 -13.95 -19.20
N PRO A 220 6.42 -13.87 -20.38
CA PRO A 220 5.79 -13.36 -21.60
C PRO A 220 4.59 -14.19 -22.06
N ASP A 221 4.50 -15.47 -21.66
CA ASP A 221 3.40 -16.38 -21.98
C ASP A 221 2.20 -16.26 -21.01
N ALA A 222 2.31 -15.46 -19.93
CA ALA A 222 1.20 -15.24 -19.02
C ALA A 222 0.09 -14.43 -19.70
N THR A 223 -1.17 -14.71 -19.33
CA THR A 223 -2.31 -13.92 -19.78
C THR A 223 -2.30 -12.56 -19.07
N MET A 224 -2.13 -11.47 -19.83
CA MET A 224 -2.04 -10.12 -19.31
C MET A 224 -3.38 -9.39 -19.43
N LEU A 225 -3.82 -8.74 -18.36
CA LEU A 225 -4.98 -7.85 -18.34
C LEU A 225 -4.56 -6.49 -17.77
N HIS A 226 -5.09 -5.40 -18.34
CA HIS A 226 -4.80 -4.02 -17.89
C HIS A 226 -3.30 -3.72 -17.73
N CYS A 227 -2.49 -4.23 -18.68
CA CYS A 227 -1.04 -4.05 -18.74
C CYS A 227 -0.64 -3.10 -19.89
N ASP A 228 -1.37 -2.02 -20.03
CA ASP A 228 -1.13 -0.89 -20.95
C ASP A 228 -1.15 0.43 -20.18
N GLU A 229 -0.50 1.45 -20.74
CA GLU A 229 -0.41 2.76 -20.09
C GLU A 229 -1.78 3.47 -20.13
N ASN A 230 -2.37 3.65 -18.95
CA ASN A 230 -3.64 4.36 -18.80
C ASN A 230 -3.69 5.12 -17.46
N PRO A 231 -3.24 6.40 -17.45
CA PRO A 231 -3.19 7.20 -16.21
C PRO A 231 -4.55 7.47 -15.56
N SER A 232 -5.65 7.24 -16.30
CA SER A 232 -7.01 7.36 -15.76
C SER A 232 -7.54 6.06 -15.14
N PHE A 233 -6.81 4.94 -15.21
CA PHE A 233 -7.23 3.61 -14.72
C PHE A 233 -8.67 3.25 -15.17
N ARG A 234 -9.10 3.74 -16.34
CA ARG A 234 -10.49 3.70 -16.85
C ARG A 234 -11.53 4.22 -15.86
N GLY A 235 -11.17 5.17 -15.01
CA GLY A 235 -12.03 5.77 -14.00
C GLY A 235 -12.20 4.94 -12.72
N GLN A 236 -11.55 3.77 -12.60
CA GLN A 236 -11.63 2.88 -11.46
C GLN A 236 -10.42 3.05 -10.54
N ALA A 237 -10.62 2.96 -9.22
CA ALA A 237 -9.52 2.90 -8.28
C ALA A 237 -8.73 1.59 -8.46
N PRO A 238 -7.40 1.63 -8.61
CA PRO A 238 -6.58 0.42 -8.79
C PRO A 238 -6.33 -0.28 -7.45
N GLU A 239 -7.38 -0.78 -6.81
CA GLU A 239 -7.36 -1.55 -5.56
C GLU A 239 -7.67 -3.01 -5.86
N PRO A 240 -6.80 -3.99 -5.53
CA PRO A 240 -6.93 -5.39 -5.91
C PRO A 240 -7.92 -6.14 -4.99
N ILE A 241 -9.16 -5.75 -5.04
CA ILE A 241 -10.30 -6.38 -4.35
C ILE A 241 -11.32 -6.88 -5.36
N LEU A 242 -12.11 -7.89 -4.99
CA LEU A 242 -13.00 -8.60 -5.92
C LEU A 242 -13.90 -7.66 -6.73
N ARG A 243 -14.49 -6.62 -6.10
CA ARG A 243 -15.40 -5.69 -6.81
C ARG A 243 -14.73 -4.94 -7.97
N ASN A 244 -13.42 -4.72 -7.89
CA ASN A 244 -12.63 -4.01 -8.91
C ASN A 244 -11.99 -4.96 -9.93
N LEU A 245 -11.99 -6.26 -9.65
CA LEU A 245 -11.33 -7.32 -10.44
C LEU A 245 -12.34 -8.28 -11.08
N GLN A 246 -13.60 -7.87 -11.23
CA GLN A 246 -14.66 -8.73 -11.77
C GLN A 246 -14.33 -9.20 -13.19
N GLU A 247 -13.79 -8.31 -14.05
CA GLU A 247 -13.37 -8.64 -15.42
C GLU A 247 -12.30 -9.74 -15.42
N PHE A 248 -11.35 -9.68 -14.49
CA PHE A 248 -10.30 -10.69 -14.37
C PHE A 248 -10.86 -12.04 -13.86
N SER A 249 -11.74 -12.01 -12.86
CA SER A 249 -12.47 -13.20 -12.39
C SER A 249 -13.24 -13.88 -13.52
N ASP A 250 -13.97 -13.10 -14.32
CA ASP A 250 -14.76 -13.59 -15.45
C ASP A 250 -13.86 -14.15 -16.56
N LEU A 251 -12.74 -13.50 -16.87
CA LEU A 251 -11.75 -13.97 -17.83
C LEU A 251 -11.19 -15.33 -17.41
N ILE A 252 -10.80 -15.51 -16.15
CA ILE A 252 -10.30 -16.78 -15.62
C ILE A 252 -11.36 -17.88 -15.79
N ARG A 253 -12.57 -17.61 -15.32
CA ARG A 253 -13.68 -18.55 -15.33
C ARG A 253 -14.10 -18.98 -16.75
N THR A 254 -14.20 -18.01 -17.68
CA THR A 254 -14.70 -18.28 -19.04
C THR A 254 -13.64 -18.86 -19.96
N SER A 255 -12.38 -18.45 -19.82
CA SER A 255 -11.31 -18.99 -20.64
C SER A 255 -10.92 -20.40 -20.23
N GLY A 256 -10.98 -20.74 -18.95
CA GLY A 256 -10.46 -22.00 -18.41
C GLY A 256 -8.95 -22.21 -18.68
N LYS A 257 -8.22 -21.13 -18.97
CA LYS A 257 -6.81 -21.16 -19.38
C LYS A 257 -5.86 -20.54 -18.37
N ILE A 258 -6.31 -20.24 -17.17
CA ILE A 258 -5.51 -19.64 -16.10
C ILE A 258 -5.65 -20.51 -14.86
N ASP A 259 -4.53 -20.96 -14.31
CA ASP A 259 -4.49 -21.81 -13.11
C ASP A 259 -4.35 -20.97 -11.84
N CYS A 260 -3.67 -19.83 -11.95
CA CYS A 260 -3.55 -18.84 -10.88
C CYS A 260 -3.50 -17.42 -11.46
N GLY A 261 -4.41 -16.56 -11.02
CA GLY A 261 -4.42 -15.13 -11.35
C GLY A 261 -3.77 -14.31 -10.23
N LEU A 262 -2.92 -13.37 -10.60
CA LEU A 262 -2.28 -12.38 -9.72
C LEU A 262 -2.75 -11.00 -10.11
N ALA A 263 -3.15 -10.17 -9.14
CA ALA A 263 -3.42 -8.76 -9.34
C ALA A 263 -2.61 -7.89 -8.37
N THR A 264 -2.18 -6.70 -8.83
CA THR A 264 -1.50 -5.71 -7.98
C THR A 264 -2.17 -4.36 -8.08
N ASP A 265 -1.98 -3.50 -7.06
CA ASP A 265 -2.50 -2.13 -7.08
C ASP A 265 -1.67 -1.16 -7.93
N GLY A 266 -2.04 0.12 -7.92
CA GLY A 266 -1.46 1.15 -8.80
C GLY A 266 0.06 1.32 -8.68
N ASP A 267 0.64 1.14 -7.50
CA ASP A 267 2.10 1.18 -7.27
C ASP A 267 2.69 -0.19 -6.90
N ALA A 268 1.91 -1.25 -7.13
CA ALA A 268 2.26 -2.67 -7.01
C ALA A 268 2.79 -3.08 -5.62
N ASP A 269 2.36 -2.39 -4.56
CA ASP A 269 2.72 -2.74 -3.19
C ASP A 269 1.70 -3.66 -2.50
N ARG A 270 0.54 -3.94 -3.15
CA ARG A 270 -0.52 -4.85 -2.68
C ARG A 270 -0.78 -5.98 -3.66
N ILE A 271 -1.37 -7.06 -3.14
CA ILE A 271 -1.67 -8.28 -3.88
C ILE A 271 -3.11 -8.73 -3.67
N GLY A 272 -3.71 -9.25 -4.74
CA GLY A 272 -4.89 -10.11 -4.75
C GLY A 272 -4.64 -11.33 -5.63
N LEU A 273 -5.22 -12.48 -5.31
CA LEU A 273 -5.07 -13.71 -6.10
C LEU A 273 -6.43 -14.26 -6.53
N PHE A 274 -6.38 -15.11 -7.56
CA PHE A 274 -7.52 -15.90 -8.03
C PHE A 274 -7.11 -17.35 -8.25
N ASP A 275 -8.02 -18.25 -7.90
CA ASP A 275 -7.89 -19.68 -8.27
C ASP A 275 -8.28 -19.92 -9.73
N SER A 276 -8.13 -21.15 -10.19
CA SER A 276 -8.47 -21.56 -11.56
C SER A 276 -9.97 -21.50 -11.92
N LYS A 277 -10.83 -21.26 -10.93
CA LYS A 277 -12.29 -21.08 -11.12
C LYS A 277 -12.71 -19.62 -11.10
N GLY A 278 -11.75 -18.68 -10.95
CA GLY A 278 -12.01 -17.27 -10.82
C GLY A 278 -12.51 -16.85 -9.44
N ASN A 279 -12.34 -17.68 -8.41
CA ASN A 279 -12.64 -17.29 -7.03
C ASN A 279 -11.49 -16.42 -6.50
N PHE A 280 -11.87 -15.33 -5.86
CA PHE A 280 -10.90 -14.41 -5.24
C PHE A 280 -10.30 -15.04 -3.96
N VAL A 281 -8.99 -14.98 -3.85
CA VAL A 281 -8.23 -15.40 -2.68
C VAL A 281 -7.67 -14.13 -2.02
N ASP A 282 -8.21 -13.80 -0.86
CA ASP A 282 -7.91 -12.57 -0.15
C ASP A 282 -6.54 -12.58 0.56
N SER A 283 -6.15 -11.42 1.06
CA SER A 283 -4.88 -11.22 1.75
C SER A 283 -4.69 -12.10 3.00
N HIS A 284 -5.77 -12.44 3.69
CA HIS A 284 -5.70 -13.31 4.86
C HIS A 284 -5.25 -14.72 4.49
N HIS A 285 -5.83 -15.28 3.42
CA HIS A 285 -5.42 -16.57 2.85
C HIS A 285 -3.99 -16.49 2.31
N ILE A 286 -3.63 -15.39 1.64
CA ILE A 286 -2.27 -15.18 1.11
C ILE A 286 -1.25 -15.16 2.24
N ILE A 287 -1.49 -14.44 3.32
CA ILE A 287 -0.61 -14.42 4.51
C ILE A 287 -0.41 -15.84 5.07
N LEU A 288 -1.49 -16.60 5.23
CA LEU A 288 -1.42 -17.97 5.74
C LEU A 288 -0.65 -18.91 4.79
N LEU A 289 -0.88 -18.80 3.48
CA LEU A 289 -0.15 -19.55 2.45
C LEU A 289 1.35 -19.22 2.48
N LEU A 290 1.71 -17.95 2.60
CA LEU A 290 3.09 -17.51 2.68
C LEU A 290 3.78 -18.03 3.95
N ILE A 291 3.15 -17.94 5.12
CA ILE A 291 3.70 -18.50 6.36
C ILE A 291 3.92 -20.02 6.18
N HIS A 292 2.90 -20.72 5.66
CA HIS A 292 2.96 -22.17 5.44
C HIS A 292 4.12 -22.54 4.50
N TYR A 293 4.29 -21.82 3.38
CA TYR A 293 5.38 -22.06 2.45
C TYR A 293 6.75 -21.78 3.05
N LEU A 294 6.91 -20.61 3.67
CA LEU A 294 8.20 -20.21 4.24
C LEU A 294 8.67 -21.17 5.33
N VAL A 295 7.77 -21.65 6.18
CA VAL A 295 8.13 -22.55 7.28
C VAL A 295 8.28 -24.00 6.80
N LYS A 296 7.20 -24.56 6.23
CA LYS A 296 7.15 -26.00 5.91
C LYS A 296 8.03 -26.38 4.72
N TYR A 297 8.06 -25.55 3.69
CA TYR A 297 8.74 -25.87 2.44
C TYR A 297 10.12 -25.23 2.29
N LYS A 298 10.33 -24.05 2.88
CA LYS A 298 11.62 -23.35 2.86
C LYS A 298 12.42 -23.53 4.15
N GLY A 299 11.86 -24.12 5.23
CA GLY A 299 12.53 -24.33 6.50
C GLY A 299 12.92 -23.03 7.22
N MET A 300 12.25 -21.92 6.90
CA MET A 300 12.52 -20.60 7.49
C MET A 300 11.79 -20.44 8.83
N SER A 301 12.30 -19.56 9.67
CA SER A 301 11.71 -19.19 10.95
C SER A 301 11.84 -17.68 11.16
N GLY A 302 11.16 -17.18 12.18
CA GLY A 302 11.16 -15.77 12.60
C GLY A 302 9.79 -15.37 13.14
N LYS A 303 9.69 -14.14 13.65
CA LYS A 303 8.45 -13.56 14.15
C LYS A 303 7.47 -13.30 12.99
N VAL A 304 6.19 -13.50 13.21
CA VAL A 304 5.11 -13.02 12.34
C VAL A 304 4.55 -11.72 12.94
N CYS A 305 4.48 -10.67 12.14
CA CYS A 305 3.97 -9.37 12.58
C CYS A 305 2.79 -8.95 11.70
N THR A 306 1.60 -8.74 12.29
CA THR A 306 0.41 -8.43 11.50
C THR A 306 -0.39 -7.26 12.07
N ALA A 307 -1.12 -6.58 11.19
CA ALA A 307 -2.02 -5.51 11.62
C ALA A 307 -3.24 -6.05 12.36
N PHE A 308 -3.81 -5.24 13.24
CA PHE A 308 -4.93 -5.61 14.12
C PHE A 308 -6.19 -6.09 13.40
N SER A 309 -6.41 -5.68 12.14
CA SER A 309 -7.55 -6.09 11.31
C SER A 309 -7.39 -7.47 10.65
N THR A 310 -6.26 -8.16 10.81
CA THR A 310 -6.04 -9.46 10.18
C THR A 310 -6.79 -10.60 10.88
N THR A 311 -6.89 -11.74 10.18
CA THR A 311 -7.53 -12.96 10.65
C THR A 311 -6.88 -13.51 11.94
N VAL A 312 -7.71 -14.01 12.86
CA VAL A 312 -7.21 -14.72 14.05
C VAL A 312 -6.61 -16.09 13.72
N LYS A 313 -6.84 -16.61 12.51
CA LYS A 313 -6.26 -17.89 12.04
C LYS A 313 -4.73 -17.86 11.96
N ILE A 314 -4.13 -16.68 11.86
CA ILE A 314 -2.67 -16.50 11.95
C ILE A 314 -2.14 -16.96 13.31
N LYS A 315 -2.88 -16.72 14.40
CA LYS A 315 -2.53 -17.22 15.75
C LYS A 315 -2.47 -18.76 15.79
N ASN A 316 -3.42 -19.43 15.13
CA ASN A 316 -3.44 -20.88 15.03
C ASN A 316 -2.25 -21.41 14.20
N MET A 317 -1.95 -20.75 13.07
CA MET A 317 -0.81 -21.08 12.23
C MET A 317 0.53 -20.89 12.96
N CYS A 318 0.70 -19.76 13.65
CA CYS A 318 1.90 -19.49 14.45
C CYS A 318 2.07 -20.51 15.59
N ARG A 319 0.99 -20.87 16.29
CA ARG A 319 1.02 -21.90 17.32
C ARG A 319 1.43 -23.26 16.74
N HIS A 320 0.90 -23.64 15.58
CA HIS A 320 1.24 -24.90 14.90
C HIS A 320 2.73 -24.99 14.58
N TYR A 321 3.33 -23.90 14.11
CA TYR A 321 4.73 -23.84 13.73
C TYR A 321 5.70 -23.37 14.82
N GLY A 322 5.21 -23.06 16.02
CA GLY A 322 6.03 -22.56 17.11
C GLY A 322 6.63 -21.18 16.84
N LEU A 323 5.92 -20.31 16.09
CA LEU A 323 6.33 -18.96 15.76
C LEU A 323 5.78 -17.95 16.76
N GLU A 324 6.54 -16.88 17.03
CA GLU A 324 6.05 -15.72 17.74
C GLU A 324 5.12 -14.89 16.83
N LEU A 325 4.00 -14.42 17.37
CA LEU A 325 3.08 -13.50 16.70
C LEU A 325 3.04 -12.18 17.45
N GLU A 326 3.26 -11.08 16.74
CA GLU A 326 3.05 -9.73 17.22
C GLU A 326 1.96 -9.02 16.41
N THR A 327 0.95 -8.48 17.09
CA THR A 327 -0.13 -7.73 16.46
C THR A 327 0.07 -6.24 16.74
N VAL A 328 0.08 -5.43 15.67
CA VAL A 328 0.29 -3.98 15.75
C VAL A 328 -0.91 -3.20 15.23
N LYS A 329 -0.90 -1.88 15.44
CA LYS A 329 -1.89 -0.97 14.84
C LYS A 329 -1.85 -1.08 13.31
N ILE A 330 -2.98 -0.75 12.67
CA ILE A 330 -3.11 -0.74 11.21
C ILE A 330 -2.21 0.34 10.62
N GLY A 331 -1.39 -0.07 9.66
CA GLY A 331 -0.42 0.75 8.98
C GLY A 331 0.95 0.07 8.90
N PHE A 332 1.41 -0.22 7.69
CA PHE A 332 2.63 -0.99 7.44
C PHE A 332 3.90 -0.39 8.10
N LYS A 333 3.91 0.92 8.37
CA LYS A 333 4.99 1.60 9.08
C LYS A 333 5.30 0.99 10.46
N TYR A 334 4.30 0.46 11.17
CA TYR A 334 4.50 -0.21 12.45
C TYR A 334 5.17 -1.58 12.27
N ILE A 335 4.70 -2.34 11.29
CA ILE A 335 5.29 -3.63 10.88
C ILE A 335 6.74 -3.43 10.44
N CYS A 336 6.99 -2.48 9.53
CA CYS A 336 8.33 -2.16 9.05
C CYS A 336 9.26 -1.76 10.21
N GLY A 337 8.77 -0.98 11.19
CA GLY A 337 9.54 -0.59 12.37
C GLY A 337 10.05 -1.77 13.18
N ILE A 338 9.34 -2.90 13.19
CA ILE A 338 9.76 -4.17 13.82
C ILE A 338 10.71 -4.92 12.88
N MET A 339 10.37 -5.04 11.58
CA MET A 339 11.19 -5.77 10.59
C MET A 339 12.63 -5.25 10.48
N VAL A 340 12.86 -3.95 10.70
CA VAL A 340 14.23 -3.38 10.66
C VAL A 340 15.04 -3.62 11.92
N LYS A 341 14.42 -4.09 13.00
CA LYS A 341 15.07 -4.29 14.32
C LYS A 341 15.14 -5.75 14.72
N GLU A 342 14.22 -6.57 14.21
CA GLU A 342 14.03 -7.94 14.66
C GLU A 342 13.99 -8.93 13.49
N ASP A 343 14.15 -10.21 13.79
CA ASP A 343 14.07 -11.29 12.80
C ASP A 343 12.61 -11.64 12.50
N VAL A 344 12.01 -10.91 11.56
CA VAL A 344 10.62 -11.09 11.14
C VAL A 344 10.55 -11.98 9.91
N LEU A 345 9.82 -13.08 10.00
CA LEU A 345 9.54 -14.01 8.90
C LEU A 345 8.59 -13.38 7.87
N LEU A 346 7.51 -12.79 8.38
CA LEU A 346 6.47 -12.16 7.54
C LEU A 346 5.83 -11.00 8.29
N GLY A 347 5.65 -9.89 7.57
CA GLY A 347 4.84 -8.75 7.97
C GLY A 347 3.67 -8.55 7.03
N GLY A 348 2.42 -8.42 7.54
CA GLY A 348 1.24 -8.36 6.66
C GLY A 348 0.05 -7.58 7.20
N GLU A 349 -0.71 -7.01 6.27
CA GLU A 349 -1.96 -6.28 6.51
C GLU A 349 -3.11 -6.88 5.72
N GLU A 350 -4.35 -6.70 6.20
CA GLU A 350 -5.57 -7.14 5.50
C GLU A 350 -5.74 -6.48 4.14
N SER A 351 -5.11 -5.34 3.93
CA SER A 351 -5.15 -4.60 2.66
C SER A 351 -4.36 -5.26 1.51
N GLY A 352 -3.65 -6.37 1.78
CA GLY A 352 -2.81 -7.06 0.81
C GLY A 352 -1.37 -6.55 0.75
N GLY A 353 -1.00 -5.63 1.64
CA GLY A 353 0.38 -5.19 1.80
C GLY A 353 1.18 -6.18 2.65
N ILE A 354 2.11 -6.91 2.04
CA ILE A 354 2.86 -8.00 2.69
C ILE A 354 4.35 -7.85 2.37
N ALA A 355 5.19 -8.12 3.37
CA ALA A 355 6.64 -8.24 3.23
C ALA A 355 7.13 -9.51 3.92
N ILE A 356 8.22 -10.10 3.42
CA ILE A 356 8.78 -11.33 3.95
C ILE A 356 10.29 -11.24 4.15
N LYS A 357 10.82 -12.08 5.03
CA LYS A 357 12.24 -12.28 5.24
C LYS A 357 12.96 -12.65 3.93
N GLY A 358 14.12 -12.08 3.71
CA GLY A 358 14.93 -12.32 2.51
C GLY A 358 14.70 -11.30 1.39
N HIS A 359 13.78 -10.35 1.58
CA HIS A 359 13.57 -9.20 0.69
C HIS A 359 13.80 -7.88 1.46
N ILE A 360 13.20 -6.80 0.99
CA ILE A 360 13.20 -5.50 1.70
C ILE A 360 12.06 -5.44 2.73
N PRO A 361 12.16 -4.61 3.78
CA PRO A 361 11.07 -4.39 4.75
C PRO A 361 10.01 -3.44 4.18
N GLU A 362 9.53 -3.76 2.97
CA GLU A 362 8.51 -3.03 2.22
C GLU A 362 7.52 -4.02 1.62
N ARG A 363 6.28 -3.58 1.47
CA ARG A 363 5.21 -4.31 0.77
C ARG A 363 5.58 -4.45 -0.71
N ASP A 364 5.38 -5.65 -1.25
CA ASP A 364 5.69 -5.94 -2.65
C ASP A 364 4.72 -7.00 -3.21
N GLY A 365 3.71 -6.54 -3.94
CA GLY A 365 2.68 -7.42 -4.49
C GLY A 365 3.21 -8.36 -5.56
N ILE A 366 4.18 -7.91 -6.37
CA ILE A 366 4.82 -8.74 -7.40
C ILE A 366 5.64 -9.84 -6.74
N TRP A 367 6.47 -9.48 -5.77
CA TRP A 367 7.31 -10.46 -5.06
C TRP A 367 6.46 -11.54 -4.38
N MET A 368 5.39 -11.13 -3.69
CA MET A 368 4.48 -12.09 -3.04
C MET A 368 3.78 -12.99 -4.06
N GLY A 369 3.38 -12.46 -5.20
CA GLY A 369 2.83 -13.25 -6.30
C GLY A 369 3.81 -14.30 -6.82
N LEU A 370 5.06 -13.92 -7.02
CA LEU A 370 6.13 -14.83 -7.43
C LEU A 370 6.40 -15.93 -6.39
N VAL A 371 6.34 -15.61 -5.09
CA VAL A 371 6.46 -16.60 -4.01
C VAL A 371 5.34 -17.64 -4.10
N ILE A 372 4.10 -17.22 -4.34
CA ILE A 372 2.96 -18.15 -4.49
C ILE A 372 3.12 -19.00 -5.76
N TRP A 373 3.52 -18.41 -6.89
CA TRP A 373 3.76 -19.16 -8.12
C TRP A 373 4.91 -20.18 -7.97
N GLU A 374 6.00 -19.80 -7.28
CA GLU A 374 7.08 -20.73 -6.94
C GLU A 374 6.58 -21.84 -6.01
N PHE A 375 5.72 -21.54 -5.05
CA PHE A 375 5.11 -22.52 -4.16
C PHE A 375 4.29 -23.53 -4.94
N MET A 376 3.40 -23.09 -5.82
CA MET A 376 2.60 -23.97 -6.69
C MET A 376 3.50 -24.84 -7.58
N ALA A 377 4.49 -24.23 -8.24
CA ALA A 377 5.40 -24.92 -9.15
C ALA A 377 6.23 -26.02 -8.45
N LYS A 378 6.80 -25.69 -7.28
CA LYS A 378 7.66 -26.64 -6.53
C LYS A 378 6.88 -27.72 -5.80
N SER A 379 5.66 -27.43 -5.36
CA SER A 379 4.81 -28.44 -4.71
C SER A 379 4.05 -29.32 -5.69
N GLY A 380 3.89 -28.88 -6.94
CA GLY A 380 3.03 -29.54 -7.94
C GLY A 380 1.54 -29.48 -7.60
N LYS A 381 1.13 -28.54 -6.74
CA LYS A 381 -0.24 -28.41 -6.22
C LYS A 381 -0.93 -27.18 -6.80
N THR A 382 -2.23 -27.28 -6.97
CA THR A 382 -3.10 -26.15 -7.28
C THR A 382 -3.22 -25.22 -6.07
N LEU A 383 -3.59 -23.94 -6.31
CA LEU A 383 -3.81 -22.98 -5.24
C LEU A 383 -4.86 -23.48 -4.23
N ASN A 384 -5.92 -24.13 -4.70
CA ASN A 384 -6.97 -24.70 -3.83
C ASN A 384 -6.45 -25.83 -2.95
N GLU A 385 -5.61 -26.72 -3.47
CA GLU A 385 -5.00 -27.79 -2.66
C GLU A 385 -4.10 -27.20 -1.57
N LEU A 386 -3.37 -26.12 -1.87
CA LEU A 386 -2.55 -25.41 -0.88
C LEU A 386 -3.41 -24.71 0.19
N ILE A 387 -4.55 -24.12 -0.20
CA ILE A 387 -5.53 -23.58 0.76
C ILE A 387 -6.09 -24.70 1.65
N GLN A 388 -6.34 -25.89 1.13
CA GLN A 388 -6.77 -27.03 1.96
C GLN A 388 -5.70 -27.47 2.97
N GLU A 389 -4.40 -27.39 2.62
CA GLU A 389 -3.33 -27.62 3.62
C GLU A 389 -3.37 -26.58 4.75
N VAL A 390 -3.61 -25.31 4.40
CA VAL A 390 -3.79 -24.24 5.39
C VAL A 390 -5.00 -24.52 6.28
N TYR A 391 -6.14 -24.89 5.69
CA TYR A 391 -7.36 -25.20 6.44
C TYR A 391 -7.23 -26.43 7.35
N ALA A 392 -6.39 -27.40 6.98
CA ALA A 392 -6.09 -28.54 7.86
C ALA A 392 -5.39 -28.10 9.16
N ILE A 393 -4.75 -26.94 9.19
CA ILE A 393 -4.08 -26.36 10.36
C ILE A 393 -5.00 -25.36 11.10
N THR A 394 -5.68 -24.47 10.36
CA THR A 394 -6.37 -23.31 10.92
C THR A 394 -7.88 -23.46 10.99
N GLY A 395 -8.44 -24.46 10.28
CA GLY A 395 -9.86 -24.49 9.95
C GLY A 395 -10.22 -23.49 8.82
N PRO A 396 -11.35 -23.71 8.14
CA PRO A 396 -11.87 -22.78 7.15
C PRO A 396 -12.39 -21.49 7.83
N PHE A 397 -12.42 -20.40 7.09
CA PHE A 397 -12.97 -19.13 7.55
C PHE A 397 -13.38 -18.25 6.36
N SER A 398 -14.17 -17.22 6.64
CA SER A 398 -14.47 -16.13 5.72
C SER A 398 -14.33 -14.80 6.42
N PHE A 399 -13.78 -13.84 5.72
CA PHE A 399 -13.59 -12.47 6.17
C PHE A 399 -14.34 -11.53 5.23
N GLU A 400 -15.18 -10.66 5.81
CA GLU A 400 -15.96 -9.69 5.05
C GLU A 400 -15.79 -8.28 5.65
N ARG A 401 -15.94 -7.26 4.79
CA ARG A 401 -15.84 -5.85 5.19
C ARG A 401 -16.97 -5.04 4.57
N ILE A 402 -17.56 -4.16 5.36
CA ILE A 402 -18.52 -3.14 4.91
C ILE A 402 -18.07 -1.77 5.41
N ASP A 403 -18.00 -0.81 4.51
CA ASP A 403 -17.71 0.60 4.82
C ASP A 403 -19.04 1.35 4.92
N LEU A 404 -19.37 1.86 6.12
CA LEU A 404 -20.57 2.62 6.41
C LEU A 404 -20.26 4.12 6.27
N HIS A 405 -20.84 4.77 5.28
CA HIS A 405 -20.82 6.22 5.12
C HIS A 405 -21.88 6.85 6.01
N LEU A 406 -21.46 7.57 7.04
CA LEU A 406 -22.33 8.07 8.10
C LEU A 406 -22.13 9.57 8.31
N ASP A 407 -23.14 10.24 8.81
CA ASP A 407 -22.99 11.58 9.34
C ASP A 407 -22.01 11.58 10.54
N GLU A 408 -21.24 12.66 10.68
CA GLU A 408 -20.21 12.77 11.73
C GLU A 408 -20.79 12.60 13.14
N ALA A 409 -22.04 13.08 13.37
CA ALA A 409 -22.73 12.91 14.66
C ALA A 409 -23.00 11.42 14.99
N VAL A 410 -23.44 10.66 13.98
CA VAL A 410 -23.70 9.21 14.14
C VAL A 410 -22.38 8.47 14.37
N LYS A 411 -21.35 8.79 13.57
CA LYS A 411 -20.00 8.21 13.74
C LYS A 411 -19.48 8.44 15.16
N ASN A 412 -19.55 9.69 15.67
CA ASN A 412 -19.07 10.01 17.01
C ASN A 412 -19.88 9.31 18.10
N ARG A 413 -21.21 9.20 17.97
CA ARG A 413 -22.04 8.42 18.90
C ARG A 413 -21.59 6.96 18.99
N VAL A 414 -21.33 6.33 17.82
CA VAL A 414 -20.87 4.93 17.78
C VAL A 414 -19.49 4.79 18.45
N VAL A 415 -18.57 5.71 18.16
CA VAL A 415 -17.24 5.71 18.78
C VAL A 415 -17.32 5.81 20.31
N GLU A 416 -18.15 6.72 20.84
CA GLU A 416 -18.34 6.86 22.28
C GLU A 416 -19.01 5.62 22.91
N ALA A 417 -19.97 5.00 22.22
CA ALA A 417 -20.58 3.76 22.66
C ALA A 417 -19.58 2.58 22.70
N CYS A 418 -18.66 2.50 21.73
CA CYS A 418 -17.56 1.53 21.77
C CYS A 418 -16.63 1.79 22.96
N LYS A 419 -16.17 3.04 23.16
CA LYS A 419 -15.29 3.41 24.28
C LYS A 419 -15.90 3.11 25.66
N SER A 420 -17.19 3.38 25.81
CA SER A 420 -17.90 3.14 27.07
C SER A 420 -18.28 1.67 27.30
N GLY A 421 -17.97 0.77 26.33
CA GLY A 421 -18.29 -0.64 26.41
C GLY A 421 -19.80 -0.94 26.40
N GLN A 422 -20.58 -0.08 25.72
CA GLN A 422 -22.03 -0.21 25.66
C GLN A 422 -22.49 -1.44 24.89
N TYR A 423 -21.75 -1.83 23.82
CA TYR A 423 -22.12 -2.96 22.98
C TYR A 423 -21.79 -4.29 23.66
N LYS A 424 -22.84 -5.02 24.11
CA LYS A 424 -22.75 -6.35 24.72
C LYS A 424 -23.25 -7.46 23.79
N ALA A 425 -23.90 -7.09 22.71
CA ALA A 425 -24.36 -8.00 21.68
C ALA A 425 -24.63 -7.23 20.36
N PHE A 426 -24.54 -7.93 19.25
CA PHE A 426 -24.97 -7.47 17.94
C PHE A 426 -26.08 -8.41 17.46
N GLY A 427 -27.34 -7.99 17.64
CA GLY A 427 -28.50 -8.84 17.43
C GLY A 427 -28.43 -10.13 18.29
N LYS A 428 -28.42 -11.28 17.63
CA LYS A 428 -28.29 -12.59 18.30
C LYS A 428 -26.88 -12.94 18.77
N TYR A 429 -25.86 -12.20 18.36
CA TYR A 429 -24.45 -12.47 18.65
C TYR A 429 -24.03 -11.77 19.94
N LYS A 430 -23.80 -12.53 20.99
CA LYS A 430 -23.30 -12.01 22.28
C LYS A 430 -21.79 -11.76 22.19
N VAL A 431 -21.33 -10.67 22.78
CA VAL A 431 -19.91 -10.34 22.90
C VAL A 431 -19.32 -11.10 24.09
N ASP A 432 -18.25 -11.85 23.85
CA ASP A 432 -17.45 -12.52 24.87
C ASP A 432 -16.46 -11.54 25.49
N HIS A 433 -15.55 -11.00 24.67
CA HIS A 433 -14.58 -9.99 25.09
C HIS A 433 -14.28 -9.00 23.96
N VAL A 434 -13.53 -7.93 24.28
CA VAL A 434 -13.17 -6.85 23.35
C VAL A 434 -11.68 -6.57 23.41
N GLU A 435 -11.06 -6.44 22.26
CA GLU A 435 -9.71 -5.87 22.08
C GLU A 435 -9.81 -4.50 21.39
N ASP A 436 -8.99 -3.52 21.81
CA ASP A 436 -9.12 -2.11 21.37
C ASP A 436 -7.79 -1.46 20.91
N LEU A 437 -6.87 -2.26 20.35
CA LEU A 437 -5.55 -1.78 19.93
C LEU A 437 -5.62 -0.66 18.85
N ASP A 438 -6.54 -0.82 17.86
CA ASP A 438 -6.79 0.18 16.79
C ASP A 438 -8.23 0.04 16.26
N GLY A 439 -9.17 0.60 16.97
CA GLY A 439 -10.60 0.34 16.86
C GLY A 439 -11.04 -0.68 17.91
N TRP A 440 -12.21 -1.26 17.76
CA TRP A 440 -12.79 -2.22 18.72
C TRP A 440 -13.11 -3.51 18.01
N LYS A 441 -12.41 -4.58 18.37
CA LYS A 441 -12.63 -5.95 17.91
C LYS A 441 -13.41 -6.69 18.99
N PHE A 442 -14.68 -6.97 18.71
CA PHE A 442 -15.62 -7.67 19.59
C PHE A 442 -15.59 -9.14 19.24
N PHE A 443 -15.05 -9.96 20.10
CA PHE A 443 -15.06 -11.41 19.95
C PHE A 443 -16.40 -11.98 20.36
N LEU A 444 -16.96 -12.84 19.53
CA LEU A 444 -18.21 -13.56 19.73
C LEU A 444 -17.94 -15.00 20.23
N ASN A 445 -16.76 -15.47 19.91
CA ASN A 445 -16.07 -16.66 20.45
C ASN A 445 -14.58 -16.56 20.04
N ASP A 446 -13.77 -17.60 20.31
CA ASP A 446 -12.32 -17.60 20.04
C ASP A 446 -11.94 -17.37 18.57
N GLU A 447 -12.84 -17.64 17.62
CA GLU A 447 -12.56 -17.62 16.17
C GLU A 447 -13.49 -16.73 15.35
N THR A 448 -14.57 -16.23 15.99
CA THR A 448 -15.58 -15.38 15.33
C THR A 448 -15.59 -14.01 16.00
N TRP A 449 -15.51 -12.96 15.20
CA TRP A 449 -15.44 -11.61 15.72
C TRP A 449 -16.02 -10.58 14.74
N VAL A 450 -16.38 -9.41 15.27
CA VAL A 450 -16.69 -8.21 14.50
C VAL A 450 -15.82 -7.05 14.99
N MET A 451 -15.29 -6.25 14.07
CA MET A 451 -14.47 -5.09 14.41
C MET A 451 -15.10 -3.81 13.86
N ILE A 452 -15.10 -2.76 14.67
CA ILE A 452 -15.57 -1.41 14.32
C ILE A 452 -14.37 -0.47 14.40
N ARG A 453 -14.10 0.24 13.30
CA ARG A 453 -13.01 1.21 13.22
C ARG A 453 -13.46 2.49 12.51
N ALA A 454 -13.28 3.62 13.18
CA ALA A 454 -13.52 4.92 12.57
C ALA A 454 -12.37 5.31 11.63
N SER A 455 -12.68 5.82 10.43
CA SER A 455 -11.69 6.51 9.61
C SER A 455 -11.28 7.82 10.28
N GLY A 456 -9.97 8.10 10.32
CA GLY A 456 -9.43 9.36 10.85
C GLY A 456 -9.59 10.54 9.91
N THR A 457 -9.89 10.31 8.61
CA THR A 457 -9.88 11.33 7.56
C THR A 457 -11.21 11.48 6.84
N GLU A 458 -12.12 10.51 6.98
CA GLU A 458 -13.39 10.46 6.25
C GLU A 458 -14.55 10.15 7.19
N PRO A 459 -15.78 10.57 6.88
CA PRO A 459 -16.98 10.23 7.65
C PRO A 459 -17.41 8.77 7.39
N VAL A 460 -16.49 7.84 7.64
CA VAL A 460 -16.65 6.41 7.38
C VAL A 460 -16.36 5.62 8.64
N LEU A 461 -17.25 4.67 8.96
CA LEU A 461 -16.99 3.55 9.88
C LEU A 461 -16.74 2.30 9.05
N ARG A 462 -15.59 1.69 9.24
CA ARG A 462 -15.28 0.38 8.67
C ARG A 462 -15.69 -0.69 9.63
N THR A 463 -16.49 -1.63 9.16
CA THR A 463 -16.90 -2.81 9.90
C THR A 463 -16.34 -4.05 9.21
N TYR A 464 -15.74 -4.93 10.00
CA TYR A 464 -15.12 -6.17 9.53
C TYR A 464 -15.72 -7.33 10.34
N ALA A 465 -15.91 -8.47 9.70
CA ALA A 465 -16.28 -9.68 10.43
C ALA A 465 -15.53 -10.90 9.91
N GLU A 466 -15.20 -11.81 10.80
CA GLU A 466 -14.67 -13.13 10.52
C GLU A 466 -15.54 -14.19 11.15
N ALA A 467 -15.88 -15.22 10.39
CA ALA A 467 -16.68 -16.35 10.81
C ALA A 467 -16.29 -17.62 10.04
N ALA A 468 -16.88 -18.76 10.37
CA ALA A 468 -16.61 -20.01 9.67
C ALA A 468 -17.07 -20.01 8.21
N THR A 469 -18.14 -19.26 7.88
CA THR A 469 -18.71 -19.15 6.53
C THR A 469 -18.96 -17.68 6.14
N LYS A 470 -19.05 -17.45 4.84
CA LYS A 470 -19.36 -16.12 4.30
C LYS A 470 -20.73 -15.61 4.71
N GLU A 471 -21.72 -16.50 4.70
CA GLU A 471 -23.09 -16.21 5.10
C GLU A 471 -23.15 -15.72 6.54
N GLU A 472 -22.42 -16.40 7.45
CA GLU A 472 -22.33 -16.01 8.85
C GLU A 472 -21.62 -14.66 9.03
N ALA A 473 -20.50 -14.43 8.36
CA ALA A 473 -19.77 -13.17 8.41
C ALA A 473 -20.63 -11.98 7.94
N LEU A 474 -21.38 -12.16 6.84
CA LEU A 474 -22.31 -11.15 6.34
C LEU A 474 -23.48 -10.92 7.28
N ASP A 475 -24.05 -11.96 7.91
CA ASP A 475 -25.12 -11.84 8.90
C ASP A 475 -24.64 -11.06 10.15
N ILE A 476 -23.41 -11.33 10.62
CA ILE A 476 -22.80 -10.57 11.72
C ILE A 476 -22.66 -9.08 11.36
N LEU A 477 -22.20 -8.76 10.15
CA LEU A 477 -22.07 -7.37 9.68
C LEU A 477 -23.43 -6.69 9.60
N GLU A 478 -24.46 -7.36 9.10
CA GLU A 478 -25.82 -6.81 9.00
C GLU A 478 -26.45 -6.58 10.38
N GLU A 479 -26.32 -7.53 11.31
CA GLU A 479 -26.79 -7.35 12.68
C GLU A 479 -26.01 -6.22 13.39
N THR A 480 -24.70 -6.12 13.13
CA THR A 480 -23.88 -4.99 13.61
C THR A 480 -24.40 -3.67 13.06
N ARG A 481 -24.64 -3.57 11.76
CA ARG A 481 -25.16 -2.36 11.12
C ARG A 481 -26.50 -1.92 11.76
N LYS A 482 -27.43 -2.86 12.00
CA LYS A 482 -28.72 -2.57 12.66
C LYS A 482 -28.50 -1.99 14.06
N VAL A 483 -27.62 -2.56 14.85
CA VAL A 483 -27.33 -2.09 16.23
C VAL A 483 -26.65 -0.71 16.22
N LEU A 484 -25.75 -0.43 15.26
CA LEU A 484 -25.07 0.83 15.18
C LEU A 484 -25.95 2.00 14.70
N LEU A 485 -26.91 1.71 13.82
CA LEU A 485 -27.77 2.73 13.21
C LEU A 485 -29.07 2.95 13.98
N GLY A 486 -29.50 2.03 14.82
CA GLY A 486 -30.68 2.08 15.67
C GLY A 486 -31.88 1.52 14.99
#